data_5058a98c8cb7a286de27488c1c7063df
#
_entry.id   5058a98c8cb7a286de27488c1c7063df
#
_cell.length_a   1.000
_cell.length_b   1.000
_cell.length_c   1.000
_cell.angle_alpha   90.00
_cell.angle_beta   90.00
_cell.angle_gamma   90.00
#
_symmetry.space_group_name_H-M   'P 1'
#
loop_
_entity.id
_entity.type
_entity.pdbx_description
1 polymer ?
#
loop_
_entity_poly.entity_id
_entity_poly.type
_entity_poly.pdbx_seq_one_letter_code
_entity_poly.pdbx_strand_id
1 'polypeptide(L)'
;LGKSATIKLLKGEVDTPVELTILRRPGKQKKVFRLLRGSITINDIPYWGLDDDRIGYIKINKFSKYTSEYFKEALLSMSNDGMEGLIIDLRSNGGGLLRQAINILDFLVDRDMENPILVRKGRDSVRNYFSKNDPIIDKTIPIMVMQNNRSASASEIVSGVLQDLDRAVIQGQNSFGKGLVQITKTINDSLKLKVTTAKYYLPSGRLIQKYDYLGDGSLIDAEKKDSIYFSINGRKIKGGGGIKPDIDSKKDRMPGFVRSLWANERLFVLFAAEHSKKLTDNAFSLYRKYLKNKFGNDYVDLGQKYAIEILKDDGLSYFEKIIKDKEKKIELSL
;
A
#
# COMPACT_ATOMS: atom_id res chain seq x y z
N LEU A 1 13.96 26.90 -1.85
CA LEU A 1 14.46 25.78 -2.68
C LEU A 1 13.33 24.81 -2.94
N GLY A 2 13.17 24.39 -4.20
CA GLY A 2 12.19 23.34 -4.55
C GLY A 2 12.59 21.98 -3.95
N LYS A 3 11.61 21.06 -3.79
CA LYS A 3 11.80 19.74 -3.16
C LYS A 3 12.99 18.95 -3.74
N SER A 4 13.16 18.96 -5.05
CA SER A 4 14.26 18.23 -5.74
C SER A 4 15.63 18.79 -5.39
N ALA A 5 15.78 20.10 -5.38
CA ALA A 5 17.04 20.77 -5.00
C ALA A 5 17.40 20.52 -3.53
N THR A 6 16.41 20.57 -2.64
CA THR A 6 16.60 20.25 -1.21
C THR A 6 17.09 18.80 -1.02
N ILE A 7 16.47 17.82 -1.69
CA ILE A 7 16.88 16.43 -1.62
C ILE A 7 18.33 16.25 -2.11
N LYS A 8 18.71 16.95 -3.18
CA LYS A 8 20.07 16.87 -3.73
C LYS A 8 21.13 17.38 -2.74
N LEU A 9 20.83 18.44 -2.00
CA LEU A 9 21.71 19.00 -0.97
C LEU A 9 21.78 18.12 0.29
N LEU A 10 20.68 17.41 0.65
CA LEU A 10 20.65 16.50 1.79
C LEU A 10 21.45 15.22 1.55
N LYS A 11 21.45 14.71 0.32
CA LYS A 11 22.22 13.51 -0.05
C LYS A 11 23.71 13.82 -0.11
N GLY A 12 24.54 12.85 0.22
CA GLY A 12 25.99 12.90 0.16
C GLY A 12 26.58 11.58 0.62
N GLU A 13 27.88 11.50 0.71
CA GLU A 13 28.61 10.33 1.24
C GLU A 13 28.30 10.12 2.72
N VAL A 14 28.28 8.86 3.15
CA VAL A 14 28.10 8.47 4.55
C VAL A 14 29.21 9.12 5.38
N ASP A 15 28.90 9.48 6.63
CA ASP A 15 29.77 10.15 7.60
C ASP A 15 30.24 11.57 7.21
N THR A 16 29.72 12.14 6.12
CA THR A 16 29.98 13.57 5.82
C THR A 16 29.00 14.48 6.56
N PRO A 17 29.45 15.66 7.04
CA PRO A 17 28.60 16.57 7.78
C PRO A 17 27.59 17.27 6.87
N VAL A 18 26.41 17.54 7.42
CA VAL A 18 25.39 18.41 6.82
C VAL A 18 24.80 19.33 7.88
N GLU A 19 24.69 20.60 7.56
CA GLU A 19 24.04 21.59 8.43
C GLU A 19 22.66 21.94 7.86
N LEU A 20 21.63 21.87 8.72
CA LEU A 20 20.24 22.13 8.40
C LEU A 20 19.70 23.25 9.27
N THR A 21 19.22 24.32 8.67
CA THR A 21 18.46 25.35 9.37
C THR A 21 16.97 25.09 9.17
N ILE A 22 16.30 24.68 10.23
CA ILE A 22 14.86 24.36 10.23
C ILE A 22 14.08 25.53 10.83
N LEU A 23 13.04 25.98 10.11
CA LEU A 23 12.08 26.95 10.61
C LEU A 23 10.92 26.20 11.24
N ARG A 24 10.81 26.21 12.58
CA ARG A 24 9.70 25.59 13.31
C ARG A 24 8.48 26.51 13.36
N ARG A 25 7.31 25.95 13.17
CA ARG A 25 6.02 26.59 13.43
C ARG A 25 5.39 25.95 14.69
N PRO A 26 4.64 26.67 15.53
CA PRO A 26 4.39 28.12 15.50
C PRO A 26 5.61 28.93 16.01
N GLY A 27 5.67 30.21 15.68
CA GLY A 27 6.68 31.13 16.22
C GLY A 27 7.87 31.40 15.32
N LYS A 28 7.99 30.77 14.14
CA LYS A 28 9.05 30.99 13.16
C LYS A 28 10.49 30.92 13.72
N GLN A 29 10.70 30.13 14.78
CA GLN A 29 12.01 29.94 15.37
C GLN A 29 12.92 29.17 14.42
N LYS A 30 14.08 29.72 14.11
CA LYS A 30 15.14 29.04 13.37
C LYS A 30 15.93 28.15 14.33
N LYS A 31 16.08 26.87 13.99
CA LYS A 31 16.95 25.96 14.72
C LYS A 31 17.94 25.30 13.76
N VAL A 32 19.22 25.40 14.11
CA VAL A 32 20.30 24.81 13.33
C VAL A 32 20.60 23.40 13.89
N PHE A 33 20.70 22.43 13.00
CA PHE A 33 21.10 21.06 13.29
C PHE A 33 22.34 20.71 12.48
N ARG A 34 23.37 20.24 13.17
CA ARG A 34 24.56 19.66 12.55
C ARG A 34 24.46 18.16 12.67
N LEU A 35 24.41 17.47 11.55
CA LEU A 35 24.22 16.03 11.47
C LEU A 35 25.31 15.41 10.61
N LEU A 36 25.64 14.16 10.88
CA LEU A 36 26.40 13.32 9.96
C LEU A 36 25.42 12.56 9.06
N ARG A 37 25.74 12.46 7.78
CA ARG A 37 24.95 11.65 6.85
C ARG A 37 25.15 10.17 7.18
N GLY A 38 24.07 9.42 7.26
CA GLY A 38 24.09 8.00 7.50
C GLY A 38 23.38 7.23 6.38
N SER A 39 23.60 5.93 6.32
CA SER A 39 22.80 5.03 5.50
C SER A 39 21.39 4.93 6.08
N ILE A 40 20.40 5.29 5.30
CA ILE A 40 18.99 5.19 5.71
C ILE A 40 18.40 3.91 5.14
N THR A 41 18.06 2.96 6.02
CA THR A 41 17.27 1.80 5.66
C THR A 41 15.79 2.16 5.79
N ILE A 42 15.08 2.12 4.66
CA ILE A 42 13.64 2.35 4.65
C ILE A 42 12.97 1.03 5.05
N ASN A 43 12.23 1.06 6.15
CA ASN A 43 11.36 -0.06 6.51
C ASN A 43 10.09 -0.02 5.64
N ASP A 44 9.95 -1.03 4.79
CA ASP A 44 8.78 -1.15 3.91
C ASP A 44 7.53 -1.69 4.62
N ILE A 45 7.68 -2.07 5.89
CA ILE A 45 6.59 -2.40 6.81
C ILE A 45 6.47 -1.27 7.85
N PRO A 46 5.76 -0.17 7.51
CA PRO A 46 5.71 1.02 8.35
C PRO A 46 4.92 0.81 9.63
N TYR A 47 4.05 -0.19 9.64
CA TYR A 47 3.21 -0.54 10.77
C TYR A 47 2.84 -2.02 10.76
N TRP A 48 2.89 -2.62 11.92
CA TRP A 48 2.32 -3.92 12.25
C TRP A 48 1.92 -3.94 13.74
N GLY A 49 1.00 -4.80 14.09
CA GLY A 49 0.55 -4.95 15.48
C GLY A 49 -0.60 -5.93 15.61
N LEU A 50 -0.90 -6.27 16.85
CA LEU A 50 -2.03 -7.08 17.27
C LEU A 50 -3.08 -6.15 17.88
N ASP A 51 -4.36 -6.35 17.53
CA ASP A 51 -5.45 -5.62 18.16
C ASP A 51 -6.02 -6.36 19.40
N ASP A 52 -7.03 -5.78 20.03
CA ASP A 52 -7.64 -6.33 21.25
C ASP A 52 -8.36 -7.67 20.97
N ASP A 53 -8.79 -7.92 19.72
CA ASP A 53 -9.42 -9.17 19.27
C ASP A 53 -8.38 -10.20 18.78
N ARG A 54 -7.09 -9.99 19.05
CA ARG A 54 -5.96 -10.82 18.62
C ARG A 54 -5.83 -10.96 17.11
N ILE A 55 -6.29 -9.95 16.35
CA ILE A 55 -6.10 -9.90 14.91
C ILE A 55 -4.82 -9.15 14.60
N GLY A 56 -3.86 -9.86 14.00
CA GLY A 56 -2.61 -9.30 13.52
C GLY A 56 -2.83 -8.48 12.25
N TYR A 57 -2.19 -7.32 12.18
CA TYR A 57 -2.20 -6.48 10.98
C TYR A 57 -0.77 -6.14 10.56
N ILE A 58 -0.46 -6.34 9.27
CA ILE A 58 0.83 -5.98 8.68
C ILE A 58 0.60 -5.14 7.42
N LYS A 59 1.09 -3.90 7.42
CA LYS A 59 1.12 -3.04 6.23
C LYS A 59 2.44 -3.21 5.48
N ILE A 60 2.37 -3.55 4.18
CA ILE A 60 3.54 -3.63 3.31
C ILE A 60 3.43 -2.54 2.24
N ASN A 61 4.34 -1.56 2.26
CA ASN A 61 4.35 -0.48 1.28
C ASN A 61 5.06 -0.85 -0.02
N LYS A 62 6.08 -1.73 0.07
CA LYS A 62 6.89 -2.15 -1.07
C LYS A 62 7.61 -3.46 -0.76
N PHE A 63 8.04 -4.18 -1.80
CA PHE A 63 8.90 -5.36 -1.66
C PHE A 63 10.34 -5.00 -1.99
N SER A 64 11.10 -4.52 -0.98
CA SER A 64 12.52 -4.17 -1.08
C SER A 64 13.39 -5.26 -0.43
N LYS A 65 14.68 -5.03 -0.30
CA LYS A 65 15.69 -6.04 0.06
C LYS A 65 15.40 -6.82 1.36
N TYR A 66 14.81 -6.17 2.36
CA TYR A 66 14.63 -6.72 3.71
C TYR A 66 13.16 -6.90 4.11
N THR A 67 12.22 -6.75 3.17
CA THR A 67 10.78 -6.78 3.48
C THR A 67 10.33 -8.12 4.06
N SER A 68 10.84 -9.24 3.55
CA SER A 68 10.49 -10.57 4.09
C SER A 68 11.07 -10.81 5.49
N GLU A 69 12.20 -10.23 5.81
CA GLU A 69 12.82 -10.30 7.13
C GLU A 69 11.96 -9.54 8.16
N TYR A 70 11.60 -8.30 7.86
CA TYR A 70 10.69 -7.51 8.71
C TYR A 70 9.30 -8.14 8.84
N PHE A 71 8.79 -8.74 7.75
CA PHE A 71 7.52 -9.46 7.78
C PHE A 71 7.61 -10.68 8.72
N LYS A 72 8.69 -11.43 8.63
CA LYS A 72 8.95 -12.60 9.50
C LYS A 72 9.00 -12.19 10.97
N GLU A 73 9.74 -11.13 11.30
CA GLU A 73 9.85 -10.60 12.66
C GLU A 73 8.47 -10.20 13.21
N ALA A 74 7.69 -9.44 12.44
CA ALA A 74 6.35 -9.05 12.81
C ALA A 74 5.43 -10.26 13.03
N LEU A 75 5.48 -11.23 12.11
CA LEU A 75 4.65 -12.43 12.16
C LEU A 75 4.97 -13.28 13.39
N LEU A 76 6.25 -13.52 13.68
CA LEU A 76 6.70 -14.27 14.85
C LEU A 76 6.30 -13.57 16.15
N SER A 77 6.46 -12.25 16.24
CA SER A 77 6.07 -11.50 17.43
C SER A 77 4.58 -11.65 17.72
N MET A 78 3.72 -11.40 16.73
CA MET A 78 2.27 -11.50 16.90
C MET A 78 1.82 -12.94 17.15
N SER A 79 2.46 -13.92 16.51
CA SER A 79 2.18 -15.35 16.76
C SER A 79 2.48 -15.74 18.21
N ASN A 80 3.62 -15.30 18.77
CA ASN A 80 3.99 -15.54 20.16
C ASN A 80 3.04 -14.84 21.15
N ASP A 81 2.46 -13.72 20.75
CA ASP A 81 1.46 -12.98 21.54
C ASP A 81 0.04 -13.53 21.39
N GLY A 82 -0.11 -14.69 20.71
CA GLY A 82 -1.38 -15.42 20.59
C GLY A 82 -2.30 -14.88 19.49
N MET A 83 -1.77 -14.53 18.33
CA MET A 83 -2.53 -14.08 17.15
C MET A 83 -3.52 -15.17 16.69
N GLU A 84 -4.78 -14.77 16.47
CA GLU A 84 -5.88 -15.65 16.05
C GLU A 84 -6.33 -15.40 14.60
N GLY A 85 -5.88 -14.31 13.96
CA GLY A 85 -6.14 -14.00 12.57
C GLY A 85 -5.10 -13.01 12.03
N LEU A 86 -4.90 -12.95 10.71
CA LEU A 86 -3.90 -12.08 10.08
C LEU A 86 -4.48 -11.26 8.93
N ILE A 87 -4.29 -9.96 8.98
CA ILE A 87 -4.58 -9.03 7.88
C ILE A 87 -3.26 -8.55 7.25
N ILE A 88 -3.08 -8.82 5.95
CA ILE A 88 -1.95 -8.32 5.16
C ILE A 88 -2.46 -7.19 4.27
N ASP A 89 -2.04 -5.95 4.53
CA ASP A 89 -2.47 -4.79 3.73
C ASP A 89 -1.45 -4.46 2.62
N LEU A 90 -1.85 -4.77 1.38
CA LEU A 90 -1.11 -4.49 0.16
C LEU A 90 -1.71 -3.32 -0.63
N ARG A 91 -2.65 -2.57 -0.06
CA ARG A 91 -3.26 -1.41 -0.75
C ARG A 91 -2.19 -0.38 -1.08
N SER A 92 -2.19 0.07 -2.34
CA SER A 92 -1.24 1.02 -2.92
C SER A 92 0.22 0.55 -2.96
N ASN A 93 0.47 -0.75 -2.80
CA ASN A 93 1.78 -1.35 -2.98
C ASN A 93 2.00 -1.76 -4.44
N GLY A 94 2.84 -1.02 -5.16
CA GLY A 94 3.16 -1.28 -6.57
C GLY A 94 4.07 -2.48 -6.83
N GLY A 95 4.37 -3.30 -5.80
CA GLY A 95 5.22 -4.48 -5.88
C GLY A 95 6.68 -4.21 -5.51
N GLY A 96 7.60 -4.90 -6.15
CA GLY A 96 9.03 -4.83 -5.90
C GLY A 96 9.75 -6.12 -6.27
N LEU A 97 10.65 -6.57 -5.41
CA LEU A 97 11.48 -7.75 -5.65
C LEU A 97 10.66 -9.04 -5.54
N LEU A 98 10.62 -9.83 -6.61
CA LEU A 98 9.95 -11.12 -6.66
C LEU A 98 10.36 -12.04 -5.49
N ARG A 99 11.66 -12.09 -5.20
CA ARG A 99 12.20 -12.96 -4.13
C ARG A 99 11.55 -12.67 -2.78
N GLN A 100 11.25 -11.41 -2.49
CA GLN A 100 10.61 -11.03 -1.23
C GLN A 100 9.17 -11.53 -1.14
N ALA A 101 8.41 -11.46 -2.24
CA ALA A 101 7.07 -12.05 -2.29
C ALA A 101 7.09 -13.57 -2.12
N ILE A 102 8.04 -14.27 -2.78
CA ILE A 102 8.23 -15.72 -2.61
C ILE A 102 8.57 -16.08 -1.15
N ASN A 103 9.49 -15.33 -0.53
CA ASN A 103 9.86 -15.57 0.87
C ASN A 103 8.67 -15.35 1.83
N ILE A 104 7.84 -14.33 1.58
CA ILE A 104 6.63 -14.09 2.40
C ILE A 104 5.63 -15.22 2.22
N LEU A 105 5.43 -15.70 1.00
CA LEU A 105 4.57 -16.86 0.75
C LEU A 105 5.09 -18.12 1.45
N ASP A 106 6.40 -18.33 1.46
CA ASP A 106 7.07 -19.45 2.12
C ASP A 106 6.82 -19.50 3.65
N PHE A 107 6.46 -18.36 4.28
CA PHE A 107 6.08 -18.29 5.69
C PHE A 107 4.60 -18.62 5.95
N LEU A 108 3.77 -18.68 4.90
CA LEU A 108 2.32 -18.73 5.00
C LEU A 108 1.69 -19.97 4.38
N VAL A 109 2.41 -20.67 3.49
CA VAL A 109 1.89 -21.84 2.75
C VAL A 109 2.76 -23.07 2.98
N ASP A 110 2.17 -24.25 2.78
CA ASP A 110 2.85 -25.52 3.00
C ASP A 110 4.03 -25.74 2.06
N ARG A 111 5.06 -26.42 2.56
CA ARG A 111 6.21 -26.86 1.75
C ARG A 111 5.93 -28.08 0.86
N ASP A 112 5.03 -28.96 1.31
CA ASP A 112 4.80 -30.26 0.68
C ASP A 112 3.78 -30.22 -0.47
N MET A 113 3.64 -29.05 -1.10
CA MET A 113 2.77 -28.88 -2.26
C MET A 113 3.37 -29.55 -3.50
N GLU A 114 2.60 -30.41 -4.17
CA GLU A 114 3.00 -31.02 -5.44
C GLU A 114 3.23 -29.99 -6.55
N ASN A 115 2.44 -28.93 -6.55
CA ASN A 115 2.48 -27.88 -7.55
C ASN A 115 3.30 -26.66 -7.10
N PRO A 116 3.99 -25.99 -8.02
CA PRO A 116 4.73 -24.77 -7.69
C PRO A 116 3.78 -23.65 -7.28
N ILE A 117 4.17 -22.87 -6.27
CA ILE A 117 3.45 -21.67 -5.86
C ILE A 117 3.51 -20.56 -6.91
N LEU A 118 4.49 -20.60 -7.82
CA LEU A 118 4.62 -19.67 -8.93
C LEU A 118 5.44 -20.27 -10.05
N VAL A 119 5.00 -20.05 -11.30
CA VAL A 119 5.77 -20.43 -12.50
C VAL A 119 6.16 -19.17 -13.26
N ARG A 120 7.45 -18.98 -13.52
CA ARG A 120 7.97 -17.95 -14.41
C ARG A 120 8.28 -18.58 -15.77
N LYS A 121 7.63 -18.13 -16.84
CA LYS A 121 7.88 -18.58 -18.21
C LYS A 121 8.51 -17.44 -19.01
N GLY A 122 9.76 -17.59 -19.41
CA GLY A 122 10.46 -16.74 -20.36
C GLY A 122 10.40 -17.34 -21.77
N ARG A 123 11.13 -16.71 -22.72
CA ARG A 123 11.21 -17.20 -24.09
C ARG A 123 11.80 -18.62 -24.15
N ASP A 124 12.94 -18.81 -23.51
CA ASP A 124 13.72 -20.03 -23.59
C ASP A 124 13.93 -20.71 -22.22
N SER A 125 13.16 -20.29 -21.20
CA SER A 125 13.33 -20.79 -19.84
C SER A 125 12.04 -20.82 -19.05
N VAL A 126 11.84 -21.91 -18.30
CA VAL A 126 10.78 -22.04 -17.31
C VAL A 126 11.43 -22.20 -15.95
N ARG A 127 10.94 -21.48 -14.96
CA ARG A 127 11.39 -21.61 -13.59
C ARG A 127 10.21 -21.76 -12.65
N ASN A 128 10.19 -22.85 -11.93
CA ASN A 128 9.22 -23.16 -10.90
C ASN A 128 9.74 -22.68 -9.54
N TYR A 129 8.85 -22.11 -8.75
CA TYR A 129 9.10 -21.73 -7.37
C TYR A 129 8.19 -22.54 -6.47
N PHE A 130 8.77 -23.20 -5.48
CA PHE A 130 8.07 -23.99 -4.48
C PHE A 130 8.26 -23.36 -3.11
N SER A 131 7.33 -23.59 -2.20
CA SER A 131 7.57 -23.36 -0.77
C SER A 131 8.64 -24.35 -0.29
N LYS A 132 9.48 -23.89 0.64
CA LYS A 132 10.65 -24.66 1.09
C LYS A 132 10.62 -24.96 2.58
N ASN A 133 9.94 -24.12 3.33
CA ASN A 133 9.86 -24.21 4.78
C ASN A 133 8.43 -24.49 5.22
N ASP A 134 8.30 -25.02 6.43
CA ASP A 134 6.99 -25.09 7.07
C ASP A 134 6.48 -23.67 7.36
N PRO A 135 5.17 -23.42 7.25
CA PRO A 135 4.60 -22.12 7.55
C PRO A 135 4.87 -21.71 9.00
N ILE A 136 5.09 -20.43 9.23
CA ILE A 136 5.32 -19.88 10.58
C ILE A 136 4.04 -19.90 11.41
N ILE A 137 2.89 -19.75 10.78
CA ILE A 137 1.58 -19.72 11.43
C ILE A 137 0.78 -20.93 11.04
N ASP A 138 -0.01 -21.43 11.98
CA ASP A 138 -0.89 -22.58 11.75
C ASP A 138 -1.87 -22.33 10.60
N LYS A 139 -2.22 -23.40 9.88
CA LYS A 139 -3.17 -23.38 8.76
C LYS A 139 -4.56 -22.90 9.16
N THR A 140 -4.94 -23.14 10.41
CA THR A 140 -6.24 -22.74 10.96
C THR A 140 -6.37 -21.25 11.20
N ILE A 141 -5.24 -20.51 11.32
CA ILE A 141 -5.25 -19.05 11.46
C ILE A 141 -5.74 -18.44 10.14
N PRO A 142 -6.92 -17.79 10.12
CA PRO A 142 -7.44 -17.16 8.91
C PRO A 142 -6.57 -16.00 8.46
N ILE A 143 -6.41 -15.87 7.13
CA ILE A 143 -5.70 -14.76 6.52
C ILE A 143 -6.63 -13.95 5.63
N MET A 144 -6.58 -12.63 5.75
CA MET A 144 -7.19 -11.69 4.82
C MET A 144 -6.10 -10.85 4.15
N VAL A 145 -6.19 -10.67 2.84
CA VAL A 145 -5.32 -9.75 2.10
C VAL A 145 -6.15 -8.58 1.60
N MET A 146 -5.77 -7.37 2.00
CA MET A 146 -6.38 -6.14 1.52
C MET A 146 -5.61 -5.60 0.32
N GLN A 147 -6.31 -5.33 -0.79
CA GLN A 147 -5.72 -4.78 -1.99
C GLN A 147 -6.56 -3.68 -2.63
N ASN A 148 -5.98 -2.91 -3.56
CA ASN A 148 -6.69 -1.96 -4.39
C ASN A 148 -6.12 -1.93 -5.82
N ASN A 149 -6.66 -1.06 -6.67
CA ASN A 149 -6.24 -0.93 -8.07
C ASN A 149 -4.79 -0.44 -8.28
N ARG A 150 -4.06 -0.12 -7.21
CA ARG A 150 -2.63 0.21 -7.22
C ARG A 150 -1.75 -0.92 -6.70
N SER A 151 -2.35 -1.99 -6.18
CA SER A 151 -1.62 -3.21 -5.82
C SER A 151 -1.17 -3.90 -7.10
N ALA A 152 0.14 -4.09 -7.28
CA ALA A 152 0.70 -4.54 -8.55
C ALA A 152 1.89 -5.51 -8.39
N SER A 153 2.12 -6.35 -9.41
CA SER A 153 3.34 -7.19 -9.53
C SER A 153 3.55 -8.13 -8.32
N ALA A 154 4.59 -7.93 -7.49
CA ALA A 154 4.85 -8.75 -6.30
C ALA A 154 3.66 -8.81 -5.33
N SER A 155 2.90 -7.70 -5.19
CA SER A 155 1.66 -7.69 -4.40
C SER A 155 0.60 -8.63 -4.98
N GLU A 156 0.48 -8.65 -6.31
CA GLU A 156 -0.48 -9.53 -6.99
C GLU A 156 -0.05 -10.99 -6.94
N ILE A 157 1.25 -11.27 -6.87
CA ILE A 157 1.76 -12.62 -6.64
C ILE A 157 1.34 -13.09 -5.25
N VAL A 158 1.53 -12.27 -4.20
CA VAL A 158 1.12 -12.65 -2.84
C VAL A 158 -0.39 -12.85 -2.77
N SER A 159 -1.20 -11.87 -3.22
CA SER A 159 -2.67 -11.99 -3.21
C SER A 159 -3.14 -13.19 -4.01
N GLY A 160 -2.62 -13.35 -5.23
CA GLY A 160 -3.09 -14.36 -6.17
C GLY A 160 -2.71 -15.78 -5.77
N VAL A 161 -1.50 -16.00 -5.25
CA VAL A 161 -1.08 -17.31 -4.75
C VAL A 161 -1.93 -17.71 -3.54
N LEU A 162 -2.11 -16.82 -2.57
CA LEU A 162 -2.93 -17.11 -1.40
C LEU A 162 -4.39 -17.34 -1.77
N GLN A 163 -4.92 -16.67 -2.81
CA GLN A 163 -6.25 -16.89 -3.34
C GLN A 163 -6.38 -18.25 -4.03
N ASP A 164 -5.41 -18.62 -4.89
CA ASP A 164 -5.42 -19.87 -5.65
C ASP A 164 -5.31 -21.10 -4.72
N LEU A 165 -4.59 -20.94 -3.62
CA LEU A 165 -4.41 -21.98 -2.60
C LEU A 165 -5.52 -21.98 -1.53
N ASP A 166 -6.55 -21.14 -1.67
CA ASP A 166 -7.59 -20.94 -0.66
C ASP A 166 -7.04 -20.68 0.76
N ARG A 167 -5.82 -20.11 0.82
CA ARG A 167 -5.13 -19.79 2.08
C ARG A 167 -5.58 -18.45 2.65
N ALA A 168 -6.09 -17.54 1.81
CA ALA A 168 -6.57 -16.24 2.24
C ALA A 168 -7.82 -15.80 1.47
N VAL A 169 -8.60 -14.94 2.12
CA VAL A 169 -9.69 -14.17 1.49
C VAL A 169 -9.11 -12.84 1.01
N ILE A 170 -9.38 -12.49 -0.24
CA ILE A 170 -8.92 -11.24 -0.84
C ILE A 170 -10.04 -10.21 -0.76
N GLN A 171 -9.79 -9.09 -0.07
CA GLN A 171 -10.74 -7.99 0.07
C GLN A 171 -10.23 -6.72 -0.62
N GLY A 172 -11.14 -5.97 -1.21
CA GLY A 172 -10.88 -4.64 -1.75
C GLY A 172 -11.33 -4.45 -3.18
N GLN A 173 -10.44 -3.97 -4.04
CA GLN A 173 -10.70 -3.70 -5.45
C GLN A 173 -9.86 -4.62 -6.33
N ASN A 174 -10.26 -4.74 -7.60
CA ASN A 174 -9.44 -5.42 -8.59
C ASN A 174 -8.03 -4.81 -8.63
N SER A 175 -7.00 -5.65 -8.62
CA SER A 175 -5.61 -5.19 -8.64
C SER A 175 -5.21 -4.63 -10.02
N PHE A 176 -3.97 -4.19 -10.16
CA PHE A 176 -3.49 -3.50 -11.36
C PHE A 176 -3.43 -4.39 -12.62
N GLY A 177 -3.04 -5.65 -12.49
CA GLY A 177 -2.89 -6.58 -13.61
C GLY A 177 -1.50 -6.56 -14.26
N LYS A 178 -0.41 -6.65 -13.45
CA LYS A 178 0.95 -6.72 -13.95
C LYS A 178 1.55 -8.11 -13.73
N GLY A 179 1.39 -8.99 -14.70
CA GLY A 179 1.91 -10.38 -14.72
C GLY A 179 3.26 -10.55 -15.43
N LEU A 180 4.05 -9.46 -15.61
CA LEU A 180 5.29 -9.46 -16.36
C LEU A 180 6.52 -9.35 -15.48
N VAL A 181 7.56 -10.09 -15.84
CA VAL A 181 8.92 -9.93 -15.29
C VAL A 181 9.71 -8.95 -16.13
N GLN A 182 10.20 -7.90 -15.51
CA GLN A 182 11.06 -6.91 -16.15
C GLN A 182 12.43 -6.91 -15.48
N ILE A 183 13.48 -6.92 -16.29
CA ILE A 183 14.85 -6.71 -15.86
C ILE A 183 15.35 -5.35 -16.34
N THR A 184 16.23 -4.74 -15.56
CA THR A 184 16.92 -3.52 -15.96
C THR A 184 18.37 -3.88 -16.29
N LYS A 185 18.79 -3.63 -17.54
CA LYS A 185 20.16 -3.82 -17.99
C LYS A 185 20.80 -2.43 -18.14
N THR A 186 21.91 -2.21 -17.46
CA THR A 186 22.72 -0.99 -17.65
C THR A 186 23.47 -1.15 -18.98
N ILE A 187 23.33 -0.17 -19.88
CA ILE A 187 24.03 -0.11 -21.16
C ILE A 187 25.32 0.69 -20.97
N ASN A 188 25.23 1.83 -20.30
CA ASN A 188 26.36 2.68 -19.88
C ASN A 188 25.95 3.51 -18.66
N ASP A 189 26.81 4.41 -18.21
CA ASP A 189 26.59 5.24 -17.00
C ASP A 189 25.32 6.08 -17.05
N SER A 190 24.85 6.44 -18.25
CA SER A 190 23.67 7.32 -18.44
C SER A 190 22.43 6.57 -18.92
N LEU A 191 22.56 5.36 -19.47
CA LEU A 191 21.49 4.63 -20.13
C LEU A 191 21.20 3.28 -19.43
N LYS A 192 19.94 3.06 -19.13
CA LYS A 192 19.43 1.78 -18.62
C LYS A 192 18.26 1.34 -19.49
N LEU A 193 18.33 0.10 -19.95
CA LEU A 193 17.27 -0.55 -20.69
C LEU A 193 16.42 -1.42 -19.75
N LYS A 194 15.10 -1.23 -19.78
CA LYS A 194 14.16 -2.06 -19.06
C LYS A 194 13.41 -2.96 -20.04
N VAL A 195 13.61 -4.26 -19.92
CA VAL A 195 13.09 -5.26 -20.86
C VAL A 195 12.20 -6.25 -20.13
N THR A 196 11.06 -6.57 -20.73
CA THR A 196 10.20 -7.70 -20.30
C THR A 196 10.82 -9.01 -20.78
N THR A 197 11.06 -9.96 -19.87
CA THR A 197 11.74 -11.21 -20.15
C THR A 197 10.92 -12.45 -19.87
N ALA A 198 9.82 -12.34 -19.10
CA ALA A 198 8.97 -13.47 -18.76
C ALA A 198 7.58 -13.05 -18.30
N LYS A 199 6.66 -14.00 -18.24
CA LYS A 199 5.33 -13.91 -17.64
C LYS A 199 5.28 -14.76 -16.36
N TYR A 200 4.41 -14.37 -15.41
CA TYR A 200 4.12 -15.13 -14.19
C TYR A 200 2.81 -15.89 -14.32
N TYR A 201 2.81 -17.12 -13.86
CA TYR A 201 1.64 -17.96 -13.76
C TYR A 201 1.47 -18.39 -12.31
N LEU A 202 0.27 -18.21 -11.77
CA LEU A 202 -0.12 -18.57 -10.42
C LEU A 202 -0.39 -20.09 -10.31
N PRO A 203 -0.61 -20.65 -9.10
CA PRO A 203 -0.80 -22.10 -8.91
C PRO A 203 -1.93 -22.70 -9.78
N SER A 204 -3.02 -21.97 -9.98
CA SER A 204 -4.12 -22.38 -10.87
C SER A 204 -3.75 -22.39 -12.38
N GLY A 205 -2.55 -21.96 -12.72
CA GLY A 205 -2.11 -21.78 -14.11
C GLY A 205 -2.56 -20.46 -14.75
N ARG A 206 -3.31 -19.61 -14.04
CA ARG A 206 -3.78 -18.32 -14.58
C ARG A 206 -2.66 -17.30 -14.69
N LEU A 207 -2.75 -16.50 -15.76
CA LEU A 207 -1.98 -15.27 -15.94
C LEU A 207 -2.81 -14.07 -15.49
N ILE A 208 -2.22 -13.17 -14.70
CA ILE A 208 -2.89 -11.98 -14.18
C ILE A 208 -2.70 -10.74 -15.06
N GLN A 209 -1.89 -10.83 -16.12
CA GLN A 209 -1.59 -9.72 -17.01
C GLN A 209 -2.84 -9.15 -17.66
N LYS A 210 -3.03 -7.83 -17.54
CA LYS A 210 -4.20 -7.13 -18.07
C LYS A 210 -4.06 -6.78 -19.55
N TYR A 211 -2.85 -6.39 -19.95
CA TYR A 211 -2.57 -5.96 -21.32
C TYR A 211 -1.38 -6.74 -21.89
N ASP A 212 -1.50 -7.14 -23.15
CA ASP A 212 -0.35 -7.60 -23.95
C ASP A 212 0.09 -6.48 -24.91
N TYR A 213 1.29 -6.61 -25.46
CA TYR A 213 1.87 -5.66 -26.39
C TYR A 213 1.89 -6.28 -27.78
N LEU A 214 1.41 -5.55 -28.78
CA LEU A 214 1.61 -5.87 -30.19
C LEU A 214 3.03 -5.56 -30.63
N GLY A 215 3.42 -6.06 -31.80
CA GLY A 215 4.76 -5.83 -32.35
C GLY A 215 5.14 -4.36 -32.58
N ASP A 216 4.14 -3.51 -32.79
CA ASP A 216 4.28 -2.04 -32.88
C ASP A 216 4.32 -1.32 -31.52
N GLY A 217 4.20 -2.05 -30.42
CA GLY A 217 4.17 -1.52 -29.05
C GLY A 217 2.79 -1.05 -28.57
N SER A 218 1.75 -1.15 -29.38
CA SER A 218 0.38 -0.87 -28.94
C SER A 218 -0.10 -1.88 -27.92
N LEU A 219 -1.03 -1.44 -27.03
CA LEU A 219 -1.61 -2.27 -25.97
C LEU A 219 -2.90 -2.92 -26.47
N ILE A 220 -3.04 -4.21 -26.24
CA ILE A 220 -4.28 -4.96 -26.39
C ILE A 220 -4.65 -5.63 -25.08
N ASP A 221 -5.94 -5.90 -24.87
CA ASP A 221 -6.37 -6.73 -23.73
C ASP A 221 -5.75 -8.13 -23.87
N ALA A 222 -5.31 -8.70 -22.76
CA ALA A 222 -4.73 -10.04 -22.77
C ALA A 222 -5.77 -11.07 -23.25
N GLU A 223 -5.35 -11.99 -24.14
CA GLU A 223 -6.23 -13.00 -24.75
C GLU A 223 -7.07 -13.82 -23.76
N LYS A 224 -6.56 -13.99 -22.54
CA LYS A 224 -7.22 -14.79 -21.46
C LYS A 224 -7.89 -13.93 -20.40
N LYS A 225 -8.27 -12.70 -20.74
CA LYS A 225 -9.05 -11.86 -19.84
C LYS A 225 -10.38 -12.52 -19.49
N ASP A 226 -10.74 -12.49 -18.20
CA ASP A 226 -11.98 -13.10 -17.64
C ASP A 226 -12.12 -14.63 -17.83
N SER A 227 -11.08 -15.35 -18.27
CA SER A 227 -11.10 -16.81 -18.28
C SER A 227 -11.29 -17.36 -16.88
N ILE A 228 -12.07 -18.44 -16.76
CA ILE A 228 -12.35 -19.10 -15.48
C ILE A 228 -11.25 -20.12 -15.19
N TYR A 229 -10.71 -20.05 -13.99
CA TYR A 229 -9.81 -21.00 -13.40
C TYR A 229 -10.39 -21.50 -12.06
N PHE A 230 -9.73 -22.46 -11.46
CA PHE A 230 -10.17 -23.03 -10.19
C PHE A 230 -9.04 -22.97 -9.16
N SER A 231 -9.39 -22.61 -7.92
CA SER A 231 -8.49 -22.73 -6.77
C SER A 231 -8.25 -24.22 -6.44
N ILE A 232 -7.36 -24.47 -5.51
CA ILE A 232 -7.04 -25.87 -5.08
C ILE A 232 -8.27 -26.63 -4.60
N ASN A 233 -9.26 -25.96 -4.00
CA ASN A 233 -10.51 -26.55 -3.52
C ASN A 233 -11.68 -26.40 -4.51
N GLY A 234 -11.41 -26.06 -5.77
CA GLY A 234 -12.42 -25.98 -6.84
C GLY A 234 -13.25 -24.70 -6.85
N ARG A 235 -12.88 -23.65 -6.11
CA ARG A 235 -13.54 -22.35 -6.15
C ARG A 235 -13.23 -21.66 -7.48
N LYS A 236 -14.27 -21.09 -8.13
CA LYS A 236 -14.11 -20.35 -9.39
C LYS A 236 -13.37 -19.02 -9.16
N ILE A 237 -12.29 -18.82 -9.88
CA ILE A 237 -11.47 -17.60 -9.86
C ILE A 237 -11.23 -17.10 -11.28
N LYS A 238 -11.00 -15.81 -11.46
CA LYS A 238 -10.81 -15.21 -12.80
C LYS A 238 -9.32 -15.00 -13.11
N GLY A 239 -8.94 -15.26 -14.34
CA GLY A 239 -7.65 -14.90 -14.92
C GLY A 239 -7.73 -13.65 -15.79
N GLY A 240 -6.58 -13.01 -16.04
CA GLY A 240 -6.48 -11.75 -16.77
C GLY A 240 -7.01 -10.54 -16.01
N GLY A 241 -6.51 -9.36 -16.29
CA GLY A 241 -7.01 -8.12 -15.69
C GLY A 241 -6.72 -7.89 -14.21
N GLY A 242 -5.75 -8.57 -13.63
CA GLY A 242 -5.38 -8.49 -12.21
C GLY A 242 -6.04 -9.56 -11.33
N ILE A 243 -5.88 -9.43 -10.03
CA ILE A 243 -6.52 -10.29 -9.02
C ILE A 243 -7.88 -9.69 -8.68
N LYS A 244 -8.94 -10.40 -8.99
CA LYS A 244 -10.29 -10.03 -8.57
C LYS A 244 -10.47 -10.39 -7.11
N PRO A 245 -10.93 -9.45 -6.25
CA PRO A 245 -11.15 -9.75 -4.84
C PRO A 245 -12.34 -10.72 -4.67
N ASP A 246 -12.32 -11.48 -3.57
CA ASP A 246 -13.43 -12.32 -3.14
C ASP A 246 -14.55 -11.47 -2.53
N ILE A 247 -14.15 -10.40 -1.83
CA ILE A 247 -15.05 -9.41 -1.23
C ILE A 247 -14.74 -8.03 -1.83
N ASP A 248 -15.64 -7.55 -2.68
CA ASP A 248 -15.52 -6.21 -3.27
C ASP A 248 -15.76 -5.13 -2.22
N SER A 249 -14.82 -4.20 -2.10
CA SER A 249 -14.99 -2.97 -1.32
C SER A 249 -15.21 -1.79 -2.25
N LYS A 250 -16.28 -1.04 -2.02
CA LYS A 250 -16.50 0.22 -2.74
C LYS A 250 -15.32 1.15 -2.52
N LYS A 251 -14.99 1.94 -3.52
CA LYS A 251 -13.93 2.94 -3.41
C LYS A 251 -14.40 4.03 -2.43
N ASP A 252 -13.84 4.03 -1.23
CA ASP A 252 -14.01 5.17 -0.33
C ASP A 252 -13.39 6.40 -1.00
N ARG A 253 -14.25 7.25 -1.51
CA ARG A 253 -13.84 8.56 -1.98
C ARG A 253 -13.71 9.45 -0.73
N MET A 254 -12.47 9.78 -0.37
CA MET A 254 -12.25 10.81 0.63
C MET A 254 -13.03 12.06 0.19
N PRO A 255 -13.98 12.55 1.02
CA PRO A 255 -14.77 13.71 0.69
C PRO A 255 -13.88 14.90 0.28
N GLY A 256 -14.32 15.72 -0.64
CA GLY A 256 -13.55 16.86 -1.18
C GLY A 256 -13.03 17.77 -0.06
N PHE A 257 -13.89 18.05 0.94
CA PHE A 257 -13.52 18.81 2.13
C PHE A 257 -12.37 18.17 2.92
N VAL A 258 -12.45 16.88 3.26
CA VAL A 258 -11.39 16.18 3.98
C VAL A 258 -10.10 16.13 3.16
N ARG A 259 -10.21 15.95 1.85
CA ARG A 259 -9.07 16.01 0.93
C ARG A 259 -8.40 17.38 0.93
N SER A 260 -9.18 18.46 0.93
CA SER A 260 -8.68 19.83 1.01
C SER A 260 -7.92 20.07 2.31
N LEU A 261 -8.49 19.69 3.46
CA LEU A 261 -7.82 19.76 4.76
C LEU A 261 -6.50 19.01 4.79
N TRP A 262 -6.46 17.83 4.14
CA TRP A 262 -5.27 16.99 4.10
C TRP A 262 -4.20 17.54 3.15
N ALA A 263 -4.59 17.87 1.92
CA ALA A 263 -3.65 18.16 0.83
C ALA A 263 -3.20 19.62 0.80
N ASN A 264 -4.13 20.56 0.96
CA ASN A 264 -3.86 21.97 0.74
C ASN A 264 -3.34 22.67 1.99
N GLU A 265 -4.05 22.55 3.11
CA GLU A 265 -3.72 23.25 4.33
C GLU A 265 -2.78 22.49 5.26
N ARG A 266 -2.56 21.20 5.00
CA ARG A 266 -1.79 20.30 5.89
C ARG A 266 -2.25 20.37 7.35
N LEU A 267 -3.52 20.61 7.58
CA LEU A 267 -4.08 20.91 8.90
C LEU A 267 -3.85 19.77 9.89
N PHE A 268 -3.95 18.52 9.44
CA PHE A 268 -3.65 17.37 10.30
C PHE A 268 -2.20 17.37 10.78
N VAL A 269 -1.26 17.74 9.90
CA VAL A 269 0.18 17.82 10.23
C VAL A 269 0.43 18.98 11.18
N LEU A 270 -0.19 20.14 10.95
CA LEU A 270 -0.06 21.31 11.82
C LEU A 270 -0.66 21.03 13.21
N PHE A 271 -1.85 20.42 13.25
CA PHE A 271 -2.47 20.00 14.49
C PHE A 271 -1.59 19.01 15.27
N ALA A 272 -1.10 17.97 14.61
CA ALA A 272 -0.20 16.99 15.22
C ALA A 272 1.09 17.64 15.74
N ALA A 273 1.66 18.58 15.00
CA ALA A 273 2.87 19.30 15.41
C ALA A 273 2.65 20.18 16.65
N GLU A 274 1.47 20.80 16.78
CA GLU A 274 1.11 21.64 17.93
C GLU A 274 0.73 20.82 19.18
N HIS A 275 0.17 19.64 18.99
CA HIS A 275 -0.43 18.84 20.06
C HIS A 275 0.25 17.50 20.32
N SER A 276 1.37 17.20 19.64
CA SER A 276 2.05 15.90 19.70
C SER A 276 2.43 15.42 21.12
N LYS A 277 2.63 16.35 22.05
CA LYS A 277 2.91 16.04 23.47
C LYS A 277 1.65 15.82 24.33
N LYS A 278 0.46 16.10 23.79
CA LYS A 278 -0.83 16.06 24.49
C LYS A 278 -1.84 15.12 23.82
N LEU A 279 -1.43 14.41 22.76
CA LEU A 279 -2.28 13.44 22.06
C LEU A 279 -2.41 12.21 22.97
N THR A 280 -3.49 12.18 23.70
CA THR A 280 -4.03 11.04 24.44
C THR A 280 -5.38 10.68 23.83
N ASP A 281 -6.18 9.85 24.48
CA ASP A 281 -7.47 9.31 24.03
C ASP A 281 -8.52 10.33 23.52
N ASN A 282 -8.21 11.61 23.54
CA ASN A 282 -9.11 12.70 23.14
C ASN A 282 -8.61 13.51 21.93
N ALA A 283 -7.82 12.89 21.04
CA ALA A 283 -7.21 13.54 19.88
C ALA A 283 -8.24 14.20 18.95
N PHE A 284 -9.42 13.58 18.77
CA PHE A 284 -10.49 14.12 17.94
C PHE A 284 -11.12 15.40 18.54
N SER A 285 -11.34 15.42 19.83
CA SER A 285 -11.86 16.61 20.52
C SER A 285 -10.88 17.79 20.47
N LEU A 286 -9.59 17.50 20.65
CA LEU A 286 -8.52 18.51 20.53
C LEU A 286 -8.41 19.02 19.09
N TYR A 287 -8.56 18.17 18.09
CA TYR A 287 -8.54 18.57 16.70
C TYR A 287 -9.74 19.45 16.33
N ARG A 288 -10.94 19.13 16.81
CA ARG A 288 -12.13 20.00 16.66
C ARG A 288 -11.90 21.37 17.28
N LYS A 289 -11.37 21.44 18.49
CA LYS A 289 -11.05 22.70 19.17
C LYS A 289 -10.02 23.53 18.39
N TYR A 290 -9.00 22.87 17.82
CA TYR A 290 -8.02 23.50 16.95
C TYR A 290 -8.65 24.09 15.69
N LEU A 291 -9.51 23.36 14.99
CA LEU A 291 -10.22 23.84 13.81
C LEU A 291 -11.12 25.03 14.15
N LYS A 292 -11.86 24.95 15.26
CA LYS A 292 -12.71 26.03 15.76
C LYS A 292 -11.92 27.31 16.03
N ASN A 293 -10.77 27.20 16.66
CA ASN A 293 -9.93 28.37 16.97
C ASN A 293 -9.30 29.00 15.72
N LYS A 294 -8.98 28.17 14.70
CA LYS A 294 -8.30 28.63 13.49
C LYS A 294 -9.25 29.19 12.45
N PHE A 295 -10.44 28.64 12.33
CA PHE A 295 -11.39 28.93 11.25
C PHE A 295 -12.77 29.42 11.74
N GLY A 296 -12.99 29.50 13.05
CA GLY A 296 -14.26 29.88 13.66
C GLY A 296 -15.28 28.75 13.76
N ASN A 297 -16.42 29.05 14.37
CA ASN A 297 -17.48 28.07 14.66
C ASN A 297 -18.08 27.46 13.38
N ASP A 298 -18.32 28.31 12.39
CA ASP A 298 -18.98 27.89 11.13
C ASP A 298 -18.22 26.79 10.38
N TYR A 299 -16.89 26.83 10.44
CA TYR A 299 -16.06 25.83 9.79
C TYR A 299 -16.16 24.44 10.46
N VAL A 300 -16.20 24.43 11.78
CA VAL A 300 -16.38 23.21 12.57
C VAL A 300 -17.78 22.65 12.39
N ASP A 301 -18.81 23.53 12.40
CA ASP A 301 -20.20 23.13 12.20
C ASP A 301 -20.46 22.58 10.80
N LEU A 302 -19.85 23.17 9.76
CA LEU A 302 -19.89 22.65 8.40
C LEU A 302 -19.24 21.25 8.30
N GLY A 303 -18.06 21.08 8.89
CA GLY A 303 -17.38 19.78 8.91
C GLY A 303 -18.18 18.72 9.67
N GLN A 304 -18.86 19.12 10.74
CA GLN A 304 -19.69 18.23 11.54
C GLN A 304 -20.98 17.83 10.81
N LYS A 305 -21.68 18.77 10.21
CA LYS A 305 -22.86 18.50 9.35
C LYS A 305 -22.50 17.60 8.20
N TYR A 306 -21.37 17.86 7.55
CA TYR A 306 -20.88 17.04 6.46
C TYR A 306 -20.58 15.58 6.89
N ALA A 307 -19.92 15.40 8.05
CA ALA A 307 -19.66 14.06 8.58
C ALA A 307 -20.94 13.28 8.90
N ILE A 308 -21.98 13.97 9.37
CA ILE A 308 -23.30 13.37 9.64
C ILE A 308 -24.01 13.00 8.34
N GLU A 309 -24.00 13.87 7.34
CA GLU A 309 -24.68 13.65 6.06
C GLU A 309 -24.01 12.57 5.20
N ILE A 310 -22.68 12.44 5.25
CA ILE A 310 -21.95 11.31 4.59
C ILE A 310 -22.48 9.95 5.04
N LEU A 311 -22.90 9.84 6.30
CA LEU A 311 -23.47 8.58 6.83
C LEU A 311 -24.85 8.28 6.28
N LYS A 312 -25.52 9.26 5.62
CA LYS A 312 -26.89 9.15 5.12
C LYS A 312 -26.99 9.13 3.60
N ASP A 313 -26.09 9.82 2.89
CA ASP A 313 -26.20 10.02 1.44
C ASP A 313 -24.83 10.39 0.84
N ASP A 314 -24.75 10.56 -0.48
CA ASP A 314 -23.56 10.99 -1.20
C ASP A 314 -23.25 12.47 -0.87
N GLY A 315 -22.71 12.71 0.32
CA GLY A 315 -22.59 14.01 0.98
C GLY A 315 -21.74 15.06 0.27
N LEU A 316 -21.08 14.72 -0.86
CA LEU A 316 -20.26 15.68 -1.60
C LEU A 316 -21.10 16.78 -2.24
N SER A 317 -22.21 16.41 -2.87
CA SER A 317 -23.14 17.36 -3.50
C SER A 317 -23.86 18.25 -2.47
N TYR A 318 -24.18 17.70 -1.33
CA TYR A 318 -24.76 18.44 -0.22
C TYR A 318 -23.78 19.47 0.35
N PHE A 319 -22.54 19.11 0.54
CA PHE A 319 -21.50 20.00 1.05
C PHE A 319 -21.18 21.16 0.09
N GLU A 320 -21.08 20.86 -1.21
CA GLU A 320 -20.92 21.89 -2.24
C GLU A 320 -22.09 22.87 -2.28
N LYS A 321 -23.32 22.37 -2.06
CA LYS A 321 -24.51 23.21 -1.96
C LYS A 321 -24.45 24.15 -0.76
N ILE A 322 -24.05 23.63 0.43
CA ILE A 322 -23.91 24.45 1.63
C ILE A 322 -22.86 25.56 1.45
N ILE A 323 -21.74 25.26 0.81
CA ILE A 323 -20.68 26.24 0.53
C ILE A 323 -21.22 27.34 -0.41
N LYS A 324 -21.95 26.96 -1.46
CA LYS A 324 -22.55 27.92 -2.43
C LYS A 324 -23.63 28.78 -1.79
N ASP A 325 -24.52 28.18 -0.99
CA ASP A 325 -25.68 28.87 -0.39
C ASP A 325 -25.30 29.90 0.66
N LYS A 326 -24.13 29.78 1.30
CA LYS A 326 -23.72 30.70 2.38
C LYS A 326 -22.90 31.90 1.92
N GLU A 327 -22.53 32.01 0.61
CA GLU A 327 -21.66 33.07 0.08
C GLU A 327 -20.41 33.39 0.96
N LYS A 328 -20.24 32.65 2.02
CA LYS A 328 -19.02 32.69 2.79
C LYS A 328 -17.96 32.01 1.95
N LYS A 329 -17.15 32.81 1.28
CA LYS A 329 -15.80 32.40 0.92
C LYS A 329 -15.13 31.94 2.21
N ILE A 330 -15.35 30.68 2.58
CA ILE A 330 -14.30 29.96 3.24
C ILE A 330 -13.20 30.03 2.20
N GLU A 331 -12.27 30.95 2.34
CA GLU A 331 -11.02 30.92 1.58
C GLU A 331 -10.32 29.63 1.98
N LEU A 332 -10.84 28.55 1.46
CA LEU A 332 -10.06 27.39 1.14
C LEU A 332 -9.14 27.93 0.05
N SER A 333 -8.00 28.50 0.43
CA SER A 333 -6.92 28.77 -0.50
C SER A 333 -6.59 27.43 -1.10
N LEU A 334 -7.30 27.14 -2.16
CA LEU A 334 -7.13 26.01 -3.05
C LEU A 334 -5.77 26.08 -3.72
#